data_04e51e3557f0ddecc37f41231c6ca99c
#
_entry.id   04e51e3557f0ddecc37f41231c6ca99c
#
_cell.length_a   1.000
_cell.length_b   1.000
_cell.length_c   1.000
_cell.angle_alpha   90.00
_cell.angle_beta   90.00
_cell.angle_gamma   90.00
#
_symmetry.space_group_name_H-M   'P 1'
#
loop_
_entity.id
_entity.type
_entity.pdbx_description
1 polymer ?
#
loop_
_entity_poly.entity_id
_entity_poly.type
_entity_poly.pdbx_seq_one_letter_code
_entity_poly.pdbx_strand_id
1 'polypeptide(L)'
;MALDPADELKFLFSRTRLAALSTQKDGNPYCNLVAFAAADDLSAIIFATERSTRKFTNVVASPRVSILIDDRSNEVSDFKSAIAVTVVGHAGEAAGREREKLLPVYLERHPYLEQFAASPTCALVKVTVEVYFIVKEFQNVTVFRMLPD
;
A
#
# COMPACT_ATOMS: atom_id res chain seq x y z
N MET A 1 -16.28 1.46 21.99
CA MET A 1 -16.36 0.17 21.29
C MET A 1 -15.29 0.07 20.23
N ALA A 2 -14.54 -1.02 20.22
CA ALA A 2 -13.49 -1.19 19.24
C ALA A 2 -14.10 -1.42 17.84
N LEU A 3 -13.52 -0.79 16.82
CA LEU A 3 -13.90 -1.05 15.44
C LEU A 3 -13.39 -2.44 15.00
N ASP A 4 -14.11 -3.06 14.08
CA ASP A 4 -13.62 -4.21 13.35
C ASP A 4 -12.30 -3.82 12.64
N PRO A 5 -11.27 -4.67 12.63
CA PRO A 5 -10.01 -4.36 11.95
C PRO A 5 -10.19 -3.93 10.49
N ALA A 6 -11.10 -4.57 9.75
CA ALA A 6 -11.38 -4.19 8.37
C ALA A 6 -11.90 -2.75 8.28
N ASP A 7 -12.80 -2.37 9.19
CA ASP A 7 -13.36 -1.02 9.22
C ASP A 7 -12.31 0.01 9.62
N GLU A 8 -11.43 -0.32 10.55
CA GLU A 8 -10.31 0.56 10.91
C GLU A 8 -9.40 0.82 9.72
N LEU A 9 -9.06 -0.23 8.97
CA LEU A 9 -8.22 -0.11 7.77
C LEU A 9 -8.88 0.80 6.73
N LYS A 10 -10.16 0.57 6.45
CA LYS A 10 -10.90 1.37 5.47
C LYS A 10 -10.97 2.83 5.89
N PHE A 11 -11.20 3.08 7.17
CA PHE A 11 -11.24 4.44 7.71
C PHE A 11 -9.88 5.14 7.55
N LEU A 12 -8.78 4.46 7.91
CA LEU A 12 -7.44 5.00 7.74
C LEU A 12 -7.15 5.29 6.27
N PHE A 13 -7.44 4.33 5.38
CA PHE A 13 -7.14 4.46 3.95
C PHE A 13 -7.96 5.57 3.28
N SER A 14 -9.17 5.83 3.78
CA SER A 14 -10.01 6.89 3.22
C SER A 14 -9.45 8.30 3.44
N ARG A 15 -8.57 8.47 4.43
CA ARG A 15 -8.01 9.78 4.79
C ARG A 15 -6.50 9.87 4.62
N THR A 16 -5.89 8.87 3.98
CA THR A 16 -4.47 8.89 3.66
C THR A 16 -4.29 8.70 2.16
N ARG A 17 -3.29 9.33 1.57
CA ARG A 17 -3.04 9.27 0.12
C ARG A 17 -1.69 8.67 -0.20
N LEU A 18 -0.73 8.85 0.68
CA LEU A 18 0.66 8.41 0.48
C LEU A 18 1.00 7.32 1.46
N ALA A 19 1.84 6.41 1.00
CA ALA A 19 2.35 5.31 1.81
C ALA A 19 3.85 5.19 1.59
N ALA A 20 4.57 4.68 2.58
CA ALA A 20 5.98 4.36 2.44
C ALA A 20 6.11 2.91 1.99
N LEU A 21 6.63 2.72 0.78
CA LEU A 21 6.84 1.40 0.19
C LEU A 21 8.28 0.97 0.45
N SER A 22 8.46 -0.21 1.02
CA SER A 22 9.79 -0.83 1.21
C SER A 22 9.96 -1.99 0.24
N THR A 23 10.99 -1.89 -0.58
CA THR A 23 11.39 -2.94 -1.52
C THR A 23 12.85 -3.31 -1.24
N GLN A 24 13.29 -4.42 -1.82
CA GLN A 24 14.70 -4.81 -1.67
C GLN A 24 15.16 -5.55 -2.92
N LYS A 25 16.49 -5.54 -3.12
CA LYS A 25 17.14 -6.32 -4.15
C LYS A 25 18.51 -6.72 -3.61
N ASP A 26 18.82 -8.01 -3.64
CA ASP A 26 20.10 -8.55 -3.13
C ASP A 26 20.35 -8.15 -1.67
N GLY A 27 19.29 -8.07 -0.86
CA GLY A 27 19.39 -7.69 0.54
C GLY A 27 19.55 -6.19 0.79
N ASN A 28 19.49 -5.35 -0.25
CA ASN A 28 19.59 -3.90 -0.10
C ASN A 28 18.18 -3.30 -0.01
N PRO A 29 17.77 -2.81 1.17
CA PRO A 29 16.45 -2.23 1.32
C PRO A 29 16.37 -0.84 0.70
N TYR A 30 15.19 -0.49 0.22
CA TYR A 30 14.92 0.81 -0.37
C TYR A 30 13.50 1.23 0.00
N CYS A 31 13.33 2.44 0.50
CA CYS A 31 12.04 2.93 0.94
C CYS A 31 11.73 4.28 0.28
N ASN A 32 10.51 4.44 -0.24
CA ASN A 32 10.09 5.69 -0.82
C ASN A 32 8.58 5.86 -0.71
N LEU A 33 8.09 7.06 -1.00
CA LEU A 33 6.65 7.35 -0.94
C LEU A 33 5.98 7.00 -2.28
N VAL A 34 4.78 6.42 -2.18
CA VAL A 34 3.91 6.15 -3.33
C VAL A 34 2.49 6.61 -3.01
N ALA A 35 1.78 7.06 -4.04
CA ALA A 35 0.34 7.25 -3.93
C ALA A 35 -0.30 5.87 -4.06
N PHE A 36 -1.18 5.51 -3.14
CA PHE A 36 -1.74 4.16 -3.09
C PHE A 36 -3.26 4.18 -3.13
N ALA A 37 -3.83 3.07 -3.56
CA ALA A 37 -5.25 2.77 -3.40
C ALA A 37 -5.40 1.35 -2.89
N ALA A 38 -6.48 1.08 -2.16
CA ALA A 38 -6.77 -0.25 -1.65
C ALA A 38 -7.98 -0.82 -2.38
N ALA A 39 -7.97 -2.12 -2.64
CA ALA A 39 -9.14 -2.82 -3.11
C ALA A 39 -10.22 -2.82 -2.01
N ASP A 40 -11.49 -2.81 -2.40
CA ASP A 40 -12.60 -2.73 -1.44
C ASP A 40 -12.60 -3.86 -0.43
N ASP A 41 -12.15 -5.04 -0.83
CA ASP A 41 -12.06 -6.22 0.04
C ASP A 41 -10.75 -6.28 0.82
N LEU A 42 -9.88 -5.28 0.70
CA LEU A 42 -8.58 -5.19 1.37
C LEU A 42 -7.57 -6.25 0.93
N SER A 43 -7.86 -7.01 -0.12
CA SER A 43 -6.97 -8.08 -0.60
C SER A 43 -5.74 -7.54 -1.33
N ALA A 44 -5.78 -6.29 -1.77
CA ALA A 44 -4.69 -5.71 -2.56
C ALA A 44 -4.51 -4.23 -2.26
N ILE A 45 -3.26 -3.80 -2.32
CA ILE A 45 -2.87 -2.39 -2.36
C ILE A 45 -2.27 -2.14 -3.75
N ILE A 46 -2.60 -1.00 -4.34
CA ILE A 46 -2.24 -0.69 -5.72
C ILE A 46 -1.45 0.61 -5.76
N PHE A 47 -0.40 0.65 -6.55
CA PHE A 47 0.31 1.89 -6.83
C PHE A 47 0.80 1.90 -8.28
N ALA A 48 1.15 3.08 -8.79
CA ALA A 48 1.65 3.23 -10.15
C ALA A 48 3.10 3.72 -10.11
N THR A 49 3.93 3.24 -11.03
CA THR A 49 5.33 3.65 -11.15
C THR A 49 5.83 3.49 -12.57
N GLU A 50 6.71 4.41 -12.99
CA GLU A 50 7.46 4.19 -14.23
C GLU A 50 8.31 2.93 -14.08
N ARG A 51 8.43 2.15 -15.16
CA ARG A 51 9.22 0.91 -15.12
C ARG A 51 10.72 1.14 -14.99
N SER A 52 11.17 2.36 -15.22
CA SER A 52 12.59 2.74 -15.09
C SER A 52 13.02 3.01 -13.65
N THR A 53 12.10 2.98 -12.68
CA THR A 53 12.42 3.32 -11.29
C THR A 53 13.10 2.18 -10.55
N ARG A 54 13.86 2.53 -9.50
CA ARG A 54 14.50 1.54 -8.62
C ARG A 54 13.46 0.62 -7.96
N LYS A 55 12.34 1.20 -7.50
CA LYS A 55 11.30 0.39 -6.85
C LYS A 55 10.74 -0.69 -7.78
N PHE A 56 10.54 -0.36 -9.06
CA PHE A 56 10.03 -1.34 -10.01
C PHE A 56 11.06 -2.44 -10.28
N THR A 57 12.33 -2.07 -10.47
CA THR A 57 13.42 -3.05 -10.62
C THR A 57 13.47 -3.97 -9.40
N ASN A 58 13.35 -3.41 -8.20
CA ASN A 58 13.37 -4.19 -6.96
C ASN A 58 12.20 -5.17 -6.89
N VAL A 59 10.99 -4.72 -7.24
CA VAL A 59 9.78 -5.55 -7.23
C VAL A 59 9.92 -6.74 -8.20
N VAL A 60 10.46 -6.49 -9.40
CA VAL A 60 10.67 -7.57 -10.38
C VAL A 60 11.66 -8.59 -9.86
N ALA A 61 12.75 -8.14 -9.24
CA ALA A 61 13.79 -9.02 -8.73
C ALA A 61 13.38 -9.74 -7.44
N SER A 62 12.59 -9.08 -6.60
CA SER A 62 12.20 -9.58 -5.28
C SER A 62 10.80 -9.10 -4.95
N PRO A 63 9.77 -9.94 -5.16
CA PRO A 63 8.38 -9.47 -5.08
C PRO A 63 7.86 -9.23 -3.66
N ARG A 64 8.53 -9.74 -2.63
CA ARG A 64 8.07 -9.50 -1.26
C ARG A 64 8.35 -8.06 -0.87
N VAL A 65 7.29 -7.36 -0.41
CA VAL A 65 7.37 -5.94 -0.06
C VAL A 65 6.65 -5.70 1.26
N SER A 66 6.93 -4.55 1.86
CA SER A 66 6.10 -4.04 2.95
C SER A 66 5.72 -2.59 2.66
N ILE A 67 4.60 -2.18 3.21
CA ILE A 67 4.06 -0.83 3.03
C ILE A 67 3.66 -0.30 4.39
N LEU A 68 4.09 0.92 4.71
CA LEU A 68 3.68 1.60 5.93
C LEU A 68 2.68 2.70 5.57
N ILE A 69 1.50 2.63 6.17
CA ILE A 69 0.42 3.61 6.00
C ILE A 69 0.05 4.12 7.39
N ASP A 70 0.09 5.43 7.58
CA ASP A 70 -0.16 6.01 8.89
C ASP A 70 -0.81 7.38 8.78
N ASP A 71 -1.42 7.82 9.88
CA ASP A 71 -2.07 9.12 9.95
C ASP A 71 -1.37 10.10 10.91
N ARG A 72 -0.07 9.93 11.09
CA ARG A 72 0.71 10.82 11.96
C ARG A 72 0.58 12.28 11.54
N SER A 73 0.57 13.16 12.54
CA SER A 73 0.55 14.61 12.34
C SER A 73 1.90 15.25 12.66
N ASN A 74 2.86 14.46 13.16
CA ASN A 74 4.16 14.90 13.69
C ASN A 74 4.00 15.79 14.94
N GLU A 75 2.98 15.48 15.73
CA GLU A 75 2.71 16.13 17.02
C GLU A 75 2.90 15.12 18.15
N VAL A 76 3.07 15.63 19.37
CA VAL A 76 3.20 14.77 20.56
C VAL A 76 1.97 13.87 20.72
N SER A 77 0.80 14.35 20.30
CA SER A 77 -0.44 13.58 20.36
C SER A 77 -0.39 12.28 19.54
N ASP A 78 0.51 12.18 18.56
CA ASP A 78 0.66 10.95 17.76
C ASP A 78 0.95 9.73 18.63
N PHE A 79 1.63 9.91 19.75
CA PHE A 79 1.92 8.78 20.63
C PHE A 79 0.67 8.11 21.19
N LYS A 80 -0.45 8.82 21.23
CA LYS A 80 -1.72 8.27 21.71
C LYS A 80 -2.74 8.03 20.60
N SER A 81 -2.76 8.91 19.59
CA SER A 81 -3.86 8.93 18.62
C SER A 81 -3.49 8.50 17.23
N ALA A 82 -2.19 8.41 16.86
CA ALA A 82 -1.82 7.98 15.53
C ALA A 82 -2.01 6.47 15.37
N ILE A 83 -2.46 6.09 14.17
CA ILE A 83 -2.58 4.69 13.76
C ILE A 83 -1.56 4.45 12.67
N ALA A 84 -0.78 3.38 12.81
CA ALA A 84 0.20 2.96 11.81
C ALA A 84 -0.09 1.53 11.42
N VAL A 85 -0.09 1.27 10.11
CA VAL A 85 -0.36 -0.05 9.56
C VAL A 85 0.83 -0.48 8.73
N THR A 86 1.39 -1.66 9.03
CA THR A 86 2.37 -2.31 8.17
C THR A 86 1.65 -3.37 7.36
N VAL A 87 1.75 -3.25 6.05
CA VAL A 87 1.21 -4.24 5.11
C VAL A 87 2.37 -5.10 4.62
N VAL A 88 2.22 -6.41 4.67
CA VAL A 88 3.21 -7.33 4.09
C VAL A 88 2.53 -8.11 2.98
N GLY A 89 3.19 -8.20 1.84
CA GLY A 89 2.61 -8.90 0.70
C GLY A 89 3.59 -9.11 -0.45
N HIS A 90 3.02 -9.55 -1.57
CA HIS A 90 3.75 -9.81 -2.81
C HIS A 90 3.32 -8.81 -3.86
N ALA A 91 4.29 -8.15 -4.49
CA ALA A 91 4.04 -7.16 -5.52
C ALA A 91 4.31 -7.73 -6.91
N GLY A 92 3.46 -7.35 -7.86
CA GLY A 92 3.66 -7.70 -9.26
C GLY A 92 2.94 -6.71 -10.15
N GLU A 93 3.35 -6.63 -11.41
CA GLU A 93 2.68 -5.75 -12.35
C GLU A 93 1.32 -6.32 -12.72
N ALA A 94 0.28 -5.51 -12.61
CA ALA A 94 -1.05 -5.84 -13.10
C ALA A 94 -1.11 -5.53 -14.60
N ALA A 95 -1.44 -6.53 -15.40
CA ALA A 95 -1.50 -6.40 -16.86
C ALA A 95 -2.80 -6.97 -17.40
N GLY A 96 -3.16 -6.60 -18.64
CA GLY A 96 -4.35 -7.11 -19.29
C GLY A 96 -5.63 -6.77 -18.53
N ARG A 97 -6.48 -7.77 -18.33
CA ARG A 97 -7.77 -7.61 -17.67
C ARG A 97 -7.61 -7.15 -16.20
N GLU A 98 -6.57 -7.59 -15.54
CA GLU A 98 -6.32 -7.16 -14.16
C GLU A 98 -6.04 -5.66 -14.12
N ARG A 99 -5.22 -5.15 -15.04
CA ARG A 99 -4.98 -3.71 -15.14
C ARG A 99 -6.27 -2.95 -15.45
N GLU A 100 -7.07 -3.45 -16.38
CA GLU A 100 -8.34 -2.83 -16.74
C GLU A 100 -9.31 -2.74 -15.56
N LYS A 101 -9.25 -3.72 -14.67
CA LYS A 101 -10.09 -3.76 -13.47
C LYS A 101 -9.58 -2.84 -12.38
N LEU A 102 -8.26 -2.79 -12.19
CA LEU A 102 -7.65 -2.07 -11.05
C LEU A 102 -7.36 -0.59 -11.35
N LEU A 103 -7.10 -0.24 -12.60
CA LEU A 103 -6.81 1.15 -12.95
C LEU A 103 -7.93 2.12 -12.54
N PRO A 104 -9.21 1.83 -12.78
CA PRO A 104 -10.29 2.69 -12.30
C PRO A 104 -10.31 2.86 -10.78
N VAL A 105 -9.99 1.82 -10.02
CA VAL A 105 -9.91 1.88 -8.56
C VAL A 105 -8.83 2.87 -8.15
N TYR A 106 -7.68 2.80 -8.79
CA TYR A 106 -6.57 3.72 -8.53
C TYR A 106 -6.93 5.17 -8.88
N LEU A 107 -7.53 5.38 -10.06
CA LEU A 107 -7.86 6.71 -10.55
C LEU A 107 -9.03 7.35 -9.79
N GLU A 108 -9.95 6.58 -9.27
CA GLU A 108 -10.99 7.11 -8.39
C GLU A 108 -10.37 7.78 -7.16
N ARG A 109 -9.31 7.18 -6.65
CA ARG A 109 -8.60 7.68 -5.49
C ARG A 109 -7.64 8.83 -5.87
N HIS A 110 -7.06 8.77 -7.06
CA HIS A 110 -6.03 9.71 -7.53
C HIS A 110 -6.33 10.24 -8.93
N PRO A 111 -7.42 11.01 -9.09
CA PRO A 111 -7.79 11.49 -10.43
C PRO A 111 -6.74 12.41 -11.06
N TYR A 112 -5.92 13.06 -10.25
CA TYR A 112 -4.86 13.95 -10.75
C TYR A 112 -3.69 13.18 -11.37
N LEU A 113 -3.62 11.86 -11.19
CA LEU A 113 -2.55 11.02 -11.71
C LEU A 113 -2.95 10.25 -12.97
N GLU A 114 -4.08 10.62 -13.60
CA GLU A 114 -4.60 9.89 -14.77
C GLU A 114 -3.57 9.79 -15.89
N GLN A 115 -2.97 10.92 -16.30
CA GLN A 115 -1.98 10.89 -17.38
C GLN A 115 -0.76 10.06 -17.03
N PHE A 116 -0.30 10.15 -15.79
CA PHE A 116 0.83 9.38 -15.31
C PHE A 116 0.52 7.88 -15.30
N ALA A 117 -0.58 7.49 -14.66
CA ALA A 117 -0.93 6.08 -14.48
C ALA A 117 -1.34 5.40 -15.79
N ALA A 118 -1.93 6.15 -16.73
CA ALA A 118 -2.35 5.62 -18.02
C ALA A 118 -1.23 5.60 -19.07
N SER A 119 -0.07 6.17 -18.77
CA SER A 119 1.06 6.19 -19.71
C SER A 119 1.52 4.76 -20.03
N PRO A 120 1.88 4.48 -21.30
CA PRO A 120 2.36 3.15 -21.69
C PRO A 120 3.63 2.72 -20.96
N THR A 121 4.45 3.65 -20.47
CA THR A 121 5.69 3.36 -19.75
C THR A 121 5.45 3.14 -18.26
N CYS A 122 4.25 3.43 -17.76
CA CYS A 122 3.91 3.30 -16.36
C CYS A 122 3.31 1.94 -16.07
N ALA A 123 3.85 1.27 -15.04
CA ALA A 123 3.29 0.02 -14.55
C ALA A 123 2.28 0.31 -13.44
N LEU A 124 1.16 -0.41 -13.46
CA LEU A 124 0.27 -0.50 -12.32
C LEU A 124 0.69 -1.72 -11.52
N VAL A 125 1.11 -1.52 -10.29
CA VAL A 125 1.62 -2.59 -9.44
C VAL A 125 0.55 -2.98 -8.43
N LYS A 126 0.28 -4.28 -8.35
CA LYS A 126 -0.64 -4.85 -7.37
C LYS A 126 0.17 -5.55 -6.29
N VAL A 127 -0.06 -5.16 -5.04
CA VAL A 127 0.48 -5.87 -3.89
C VAL A 127 -0.63 -6.75 -3.33
N THR A 128 -0.49 -8.05 -3.47
CA THR A 128 -1.40 -9.02 -2.86
C THR A 128 -1.07 -9.09 -1.38
N VAL A 129 -2.01 -8.70 -0.54
CA VAL A 129 -1.77 -8.57 0.89
C VAL A 129 -1.84 -9.92 1.57
N GLU A 130 -0.81 -10.25 2.34
CA GLU A 130 -0.80 -11.42 3.23
C GLU A 130 -1.35 -11.06 4.60
N VAL A 131 -0.90 -9.93 5.16
CA VAL A 131 -1.21 -9.56 6.53
C VAL A 131 -1.09 -8.05 6.72
N TYR A 132 -1.97 -7.51 7.56
CA TYR A 132 -1.90 -6.15 8.08
C TYR A 132 -1.55 -6.21 9.56
N PHE A 133 -0.56 -5.42 9.98
CA PHE A 133 -0.24 -5.20 11.39
C PHE A 133 -0.69 -3.79 11.74
N ILE A 134 -1.73 -3.68 12.56
CA ILE A 134 -2.34 -2.40 12.93
C ILE A 134 -1.83 -2.02 14.31
N VAL A 135 -1.12 -0.89 14.42
CA VAL A 135 -0.57 -0.42 15.69
C VAL A 135 -1.30 0.84 16.11
N LYS A 136 -1.88 0.82 17.30
CA LYS A 136 -2.56 1.94 17.91
C LYS A 136 -1.99 2.19 19.31
N GLU A 137 -2.17 3.42 19.80
CA GLU A 137 -1.74 3.78 21.15
C GLU A 137 -0.28 3.39 21.41
N PHE A 138 0.55 3.54 20.38
CA PHE A 138 1.99 3.30 20.37
C PHE A 138 2.40 1.82 20.45
N GLN A 139 1.64 0.96 21.15
CA GLN A 139 2.06 -0.42 21.39
C GLN A 139 0.97 -1.47 21.19
N ASN A 140 -0.27 -1.09 20.94
CA ASN A 140 -1.34 -2.06 20.77
C ASN A 140 -1.36 -2.56 19.33
N VAL A 141 -0.97 -3.82 19.12
CA VAL A 141 -0.85 -4.42 17.79
C VAL A 141 -2.02 -5.37 17.57
N THR A 142 -2.74 -5.16 16.46
CA THR A 142 -3.74 -6.10 15.96
C THR A 142 -3.23 -6.70 14.67
N VAL A 143 -3.28 -8.02 14.55
CA VAL A 143 -2.87 -8.74 13.33
C VAL A 143 -4.11 -9.13 12.56
N PHE A 144 -4.22 -8.69 11.32
CA PHE A 144 -5.35 -9.02 10.44
C PHE A 144 -4.81 -9.74 9.21
N ARG A 145 -5.03 -11.04 9.14
CA ARG A 145 -4.50 -11.90 8.07
C ARG A 145 -5.48 -12.00 6.93
N MET A 146 -4.97 -11.80 5.72
CA MET A 146 -5.72 -11.96 4.49
C MET A 146 -5.50 -13.33 3.86
N LEU A 147 -4.30 -13.90 4.04
CA LEU A 147 -3.94 -15.22 3.54
C LEU A 147 -3.55 -16.12 4.71
N PRO A 148 -3.81 -17.43 4.62
CA PRO A 148 -3.36 -18.37 5.66
C PRO A 148 -1.83 -18.42 5.70
N ASP A 149 -1.28 -18.85 6.85
CA ASP A 149 0.15 -19.03 7.05
C ASP A 149 0.76 -20.03 6.07
#